data_9e299d6f1eeb75202de778292b2b1dd0
#
_entry.id   9e299d6f1eeb75202de778292b2b1dd0
#
_cell.length_a   1.000
_cell.length_b   1.000
_cell.length_c   1.000
_cell.angle_alpha   90.00
_cell.angle_beta   90.00
_cell.angle_gamma   90.00
#
_symmetry.space_group_name_H-M   'P 1'
#
loop_
_entity.id
_entity.type
_entity.pdbx_description
1 polymer ?
#
loop_
_entity_poly.entity_id
_entity_poly.type
_entity_poly.pdbx_seq_one_letter_code
_entity_poly.pdbx_strand_id
1 'polypeptide(L)'
;MACLAAFINVQAQLLWKVTGNGLAKPSYIMGTYHLANTSFANSVKGLHDALNACEQVYGELNMSQLDTQAMQGMQSTMMLPQGQTLDSLLTADQLARLNAFMTKLLGADFSNPFLEPMKQMTPAALNTQFQVLMCMKLEGGFNPNEQFDTYFQNEAKKQNKAVGGLETLDYQMKVLFSAPMPRQIEQLMCLVDNYDYQTELLKRTIKAFYAEDMNAIQQIYEEKLHNTCDMTPAEENALIYTRNANWAKALPNIMSQRSTLVAVGAAHLPGPRGLLQLLKDAGYTVTPISK
;
A
#
# COMPACT_ATOMS: atom_id res chain seq x y z
N MET A 1 -12.94 -24.90 -38.23
CA MET A 1 -12.48 -23.52 -37.98
C MET A 1 -12.09 -23.42 -36.55
N ALA A 2 -10.78 -23.43 -36.26
CA ALA A 2 -10.26 -23.25 -34.90
C ALA A 2 -10.19 -21.75 -34.64
N CYS A 3 -11.02 -21.25 -33.72
CA CYS A 3 -10.86 -19.91 -33.17
C CYS A 3 -9.54 -19.87 -32.37
N LEU A 4 -8.50 -19.32 -32.96
CA LEU A 4 -7.37 -18.83 -32.18
C LEU A 4 -7.87 -17.67 -31.29
N ALA A 5 -8.13 -17.96 -30.03
CA ALA A 5 -8.21 -16.91 -29.02
C ALA A 5 -6.81 -16.29 -28.94
N ALA A 6 -6.63 -15.14 -29.57
CA ALA A 6 -5.48 -14.30 -29.34
C ALA A 6 -5.54 -13.92 -27.85
N PHE A 7 -4.70 -14.54 -27.03
CA PHE A 7 -4.37 -14.02 -25.72
C PHE A 7 -3.68 -12.68 -25.98
N ILE A 8 -4.45 -11.61 -25.95
CA ILE A 8 -3.89 -10.28 -25.84
C ILE A 8 -3.17 -10.31 -24.50
N ASN A 9 -1.85 -10.38 -24.55
CA ASN A 9 -1.01 -10.01 -23.40
C ASN A 9 -1.36 -8.56 -23.09
N VAL A 10 -2.37 -8.37 -22.24
CA VAL A 10 -2.64 -7.06 -21.64
C VAL A 10 -1.44 -6.84 -20.72
N GLN A 11 -0.42 -6.16 -21.27
CA GLN A 11 0.68 -5.68 -20.46
C GLN A 11 0.03 -4.90 -19.32
N ALA A 12 0.16 -5.43 -18.14
CA ALA A 12 -0.44 -4.90 -16.96
C ALA A 12 0.09 -3.49 -16.72
N GLN A 13 -0.82 -2.55 -16.65
CA GLN A 13 -0.53 -1.13 -16.52
C GLN A 13 -1.01 -0.66 -15.15
N LEU A 14 -0.33 0.32 -14.58
CA LEU A 14 -0.77 0.94 -13.32
C LEU A 14 -1.94 1.90 -13.51
N LEU A 15 -2.07 2.50 -14.71
CA LEU A 15 -3.12 3.49 -14.99
C LEU A 15 -4.25 2.88 -15.86
N TRP A 16 -5.49 3.04 -15.39
CA TRP A 16 -6.69 2.49 -15.99
C TRP A 16 -7.75 3.56 -16.20
N LYS A 17 -8.41 3.54 -17.36
CA LYS A 17 -9.54 4.41 -17.69
C LYS A 17 -10.85 3.70 -17.38
N VAL A 18 -11.77 4.41 -16.70
CA VAL A 18 -13.12 3.93 -16.34
C VAL A 18 -14.15 4.75 -17.09
N THR A 19 -15.02 4.09 -17.84
CA THR A 19 -16.08 4.71 -18.64
C THR A 19 -17.37 3.87 -18.59
N GLY A 20 -18.44 4.37 -19.21
CA GLY A 20 -19.72 3.64 -19.22
C GLY A 20 -20.55 3.86 -17.97
N ASN A 21 -21.56 3.04 -17.78
CA ASN A 21 -22.47 3.06 -16.63
C ASN A 21 -22.99 4.45 -16.25
N GLY A 22 -23.33 5.28 -17.26
CA GLY A 22 -23.88 6.62 -17.05
C GLY A 22 -22.86 7.72 -16.70
N LEU A 23 -21.55 7.45 -16.70
CA LEU A 23 -20.55 8.51 -16.49
C LEU A 23 -20.55 9.49 -17.65
N ALA A 24 -20.69 10.80 -17.34
CA ALA A 24 -20.62 11.87 -18.33
C ALA A 24 -19.18 12.09 -18.85
N LYS A 25 -18.17 11.84 -18.02
CA LYS A 25 -16.75 11.95 -18.33
C LYS A 25 -16.01 10.70 -17.81
N PRO A 26 -14.90 10.32 -18.43
CA PRO A 26 -14.04 9.26 -17.90
C PRO A 26 -13.53 9.59 -16.51
N SER A 27 -13.41 8.55 -15.68
CA SER A 27 -12.61 8.53 -14.46
C SER A 27 -11.39 7.62 -14.66
N TYR A 28 -10.45 7.64 -13.72
CA TYR A 28 -9.22 6.87 -13.84
C TYR A 28 -8.85 6.23 -12.51
N ILE A 29 -8.22 5.06 -12.60
CA ILE A 29 -7.65 4.35 -11.43
C ILE A 29 -6.15 4.24 -11.63
N MET A 30 -5.38 4.67 -10.64
CA MET A 30 -3.92 4.56 -10.60
C MET A 30 -3.50 3.65 -9.46
N GLY A 31 -2.74 2.60 -9.79
CA GLY A 31 -2.08 1.75 -8.80
C GLY A 31 -0.84 2.44 -8.25
N THR A 32 -0.72 2.54 -6.94
CA THR A 32 0.41 3.18 -6.25
C THR A 32 1.27 2.17 -5.48
N TYR A 33 2.44 2.61 -5.09
CA TYR A 33 3.32 1.94 -4.15
C TYR A 33 3.89 2.99 -3.20
N HIS A 34 3.56 2.88 -1.91
CA HIS A 34 3.87 3.89 -0.89
C HIS A 34 5.34 4.29 -0.83
N LEU A 35 6.22 3.36 -1.17
CA LEU A 35 7.67 3.53 -1.10
C LEU A 35 8.29 3.91 -2.45
N ALA A 36 7.47 4.17 -3.49
CA ALA A 36 7.96 4.59 -4.79
C ALA A 36 8.40 6.06 -4.79
N ASN A 37 9.40 6.36 -5.63
CA ASN A 37 9.82 7.72 -5.87
C ASN A 37 8.75 8.49 -6.67
N THR A 38 8.39 9.69 -6.22
CA THR A 38 7.36 10.52 -6.85
C THR A 38 7.71 10.91 -8.29
N SER A 39 8.99 10.98 -8.64
CA SER A 39 9.44 11.24 -10.02
C SER A 39 8.94 10.20 -11.02
N PHE A 40 8.62 8.98 -10.56
CA PHE A 40 8.06 7.91 -11.40
C PHE A 40 6.74 8.30 -12.05
N ALA A 41 5.97 9.20 -11.44
CA ALA A 41 4.74 9.73 -12.02
C ALA A 41 4.95 10.29 -13.44
N ASN A 42 6.13 10.85 -13.73
CA ASN A 42 6.48 11.37 -15.05
C ASN A 42 6.70 10.26 -16.10
N SER A 43 6.94 9.03 -15.66
CA SER A 43 7.19 7.88 -16.54
C SER A 43 5.92 7.11 -16.88
N VAL A 44 4.85 7.27 -16.10
CA VAL A 44 3.57 6.60 -16.34
C VAL A 44 2.82 7.30 -17.46
N LYS A 45 2.70 6.63 -18.61
CA LYS A 45 2.06 7.20 -19.80
C LYS A 45 0.62 7.62 -19.54
N GLY A 46 0.27 8.83 -19.93
CA GLY A 46 -1.09 9.37 -19.82
C GLY A 46 -1.50 9.81 -18.41
N LEU A 47 -0.63 9.65 -17.38
CA LEU A 47 -0.99 9.96 -16.01
C LEU A 47 -1.25 11.47 -15.82
N HIS A 48 -0.39 12.34 -16.35
CA HIS A 48 -0.59 13.77 -16.29
C HIS A 48 -1.87 14.22 -17.03
N ASP A 49 -2.15 13.60 -18.18
CA ASP A 49 -3.39 13.88 -18.93
C ASP A 49 -4.61 13.43 -18.15
N ALA A 50 -4.57 12.24 -17.52
CA ALA A 50 -5.65 11.76 -16.66
C ALA A 50 -5.86 12.66 -15.45
N LEU A 51 -4.77 13.06 -14.78
CA LEU A 51 -4.83 13.99 -13.64
C LEU A 51 -5.42 15.35 -14.06
N ASN A 52 -5.00 15.87 -15.21
CA ASN A 52 -5.51 17.16 -15.72
C ASN A 52 -6.99 17.08 -16.13
N ALA A 53 -7.43 15.97 -16.72
CA ALA A 53 -8.80 15.75 -17.16
C ALA A 53 -9.80 15.54 -16.01
N CYS A 54 -9.34 15.08 -14.85
CA CYS A 54 -10.19 14.86 -13.70
C CYS A 54 -10.51 16.15 -12.94
N GLU A 55 -11.70 16.18 -12.34
CA GLU A 55 -12.19 17.31 -11.54
C GLU A 55 -11.90 17.14 -10.05
N GLN A 56 -11.54 15.93 -9.63
CA GLN A 56 -11.17 15.60 -8.27
C GLN A 56 -10.20 14.41 -8.21
N VAL A 57 -9.52 14.26 -7.06
CA VAL A 57 -8.61 13.15 -6.78
C VAL A 57 -9.02 12.50 -5.46
N TYR A 58 -9.11 11.17 -5.47
CA TYR A 58 -9.33 10.35 -4.28
C TYR A 58 -8.13 9.45 -4.05
N GLY A 59 -7.63 9.42 -2.81
CA GLY A 59 -6.71 8.40 -2.32
C GLY A 59 -7.42 7.39 -1.44
N GLU A 60 -6.69 6.46 -0.86
CA GLU A 60 -7.21 5.60 0.21
C GLU A 60 -7.66 6.48 1.39
N LEU A 61 -6.81 7.41 1.81
CA LEU A 61 -7.10 8.44 2.81
C LEU A 61 -7.21 9.81 2.18
N ASN A 62 -7.97 10.71 2.80
CA ASN A 62 -7.90 12.13 2.52
C ASN A 62 -6.79 12.78 3.37
N MET A 63 -5.63 13.00 2.76
CA MET A 63 -4.45 13.55 3.44
C MET A 63 -4.67 14.99 3.95
N SER A 64 -5.72 15.69 3.48
CA SER A 64 -6.08 17.02 3.99
C SER A 64 -6.74 16.99 5.37
N GLN A 65 -7.25 15.83 5.76
CA GLN A 65 -7.93 15.62 7.05
C GLN A 65 -7.00 15.07 8.13
N LEU A 66 -5.72 14.89 7.82
CA LEU A 66 -4.71 14.47 8.80
C LEU A 66 -4.24 15.69 9.61
N ASP A 67 -5.08 16.11 10.54
CA ASP A 67 -4.74 17.16 11.50
C ASP A 67 -3.86 16.62 12.64
N THR A 68 -3.48 17.50 13.57
CA THR A 68 -2.63 17.14 14.71
C THR A 68 -3.26 16.06 15.59
N GLN A 69 -4.59 16.07 15.75
CA GLN A 69 -5.29 15.06 16.57
C GLN A 69 -5.28 13.69 15.89
N ALA A 70 -5.52 13.63 14.58
CA ALA A 70 -5.43 12.41 13.79
C ALA A 70 -4.02 11.82 13.83
N MET A 71 -2.99 12.67 13.69
CA MET A 71 -1.58 12.23 13.79
C MET A 71 -1.22 11.70 15.17
N GLN A 72 -1.70 12.32 16.24
CA GLN A 72 -1.51 11.82 17.61
C GLN A 72 -2.22 10.48 17.83
N GLY A 73 -3.45 10.33 17.33
CA GLY A 73 -4.19 9.07 17.36
C GLY A 73 -3.44 7.95 16.65
N MET A 74 -2.92 8.22 15.45
CA MET A 74 -2.09 7.29 14.70
C MET A 74 -0.84 6.90 15.50
N GLN A 75 -0.10 7.87 16.02
CA GLN A 75 1.09 7.62 16.82
C GLN A 75 0.78 6.76 18.05
N SER A 76 -0.30 7.05 18.77
CA SER A 76 -0.70 6.26 19.95
C SER A 76 -1.03 4.80 19.61
N THR A 77 -1.58 4.54 18.43
CA THR A 77 -1.87 3.18 17.94
C THR A 77 -0.59 2.39 17.63
N MET A 78 0.48 3.07 17.29
CA MET A 78 1.77 2.48 16.95
C MET A 78 2.68 2.26 18.17
N MET A 79 2.30 2.75 19.34
CA MET A 79 3.10 2.65 20.56
C MET A 79 2.52 1.65 21.55
N LEU A 80 3.38 0.97 22.28
CA LEU A 80 2.99 0.12 23.41
C LEU A 80 2.40 0.96 24.54
N PRO A 81 1.51 0.39 25.37
CA PRO A 81 1.03 1.05 26.57
C PRO A 81 2.17 1.53 27.46
N GLN A 82 1.94 2.62 28.19
CA GLN A 82 2.95 3.20 29.10
C GLN A 82 3.50 2.14 30.07
N GLY A 83 4.80 2.07 30.18
CA GLY A 83 5.51 1.12 31.03
C GLY A 83 5.76 -0.26 30.39
N GLN A 84 5.28 -0.49 29.16
CA GLN A 84 5.61 -1.69 28.39
C GLN A 84 6.67 -1.37 27.34
N THR A 85 7.54 -2.35 27.12
CA THR A 85 8.54 -2.32 26.04
C THR A 85 8.66 -3.69 25.40
N LEU A 86 9.33 -3.77 24.26
CA LEU A 86 9.60 -5.05 23.60
C LEU A 86 10.34 -6.04 24.50
N ASP A 87 11.19 -5.55 25.41
CA ASP A 87 11.90 -6.39 26.40
C ASP A 87 10.92 -7.16 27.32
N SER A 88 9.73 -6.61 27.57
CA SER A 88 8.69 -7.26 28.38
C SER A 88 7.78 -8.19 27.59
N LEU A 89 7.80 -8.13 26.25
CA LEU A 89 6.92 -8.88 25.37
C LEU A 89 7.64 -10.04 24.66
N LEU A 90 8.91 -9.86 24.36
CA LEU A 90 9.72 -10.84 23.63
C LEU A 90 10.47 -11.77 24.59
N THR A 91 10.65 -13.03 24.18
CA THR A 91 11.59 -13.90 24.87
C THR A 91 13.02 -13.42 24.67
N ALA A 92 13.94 -13.84 25.54
CA ALA A 92 15.37 -13.49 25.41
C ALA A 92 15.95 -13.91 24.04
N ASP A 93 15.53 -15.04 23.49
CA ASP A 93 15.92 -15.51 22.16
C ASP A 93 15.38 -14.61 21.04
N GLN A 94 14.09 -14.25 21.10
CA GLN A 94 13.47 -13.34 20.13
C GLN A 94 14.16 -11.97 20.16
N LEU A 95 14.45 -11.43 21.33
CA LEU A 95 15.14 -10.14 21.48
C LEU A 95 16.56 -10.21 20.93
N ALA A 96 17.30 -11.32 21.18
CA ALA A 96 18.64 -11.48 20.63
C ALA A 96 18.64 -11.54 19.10
N ARG A 97 17.68 -12.27 18.50
CA ARG A 97 17.54 -12.33 17.03
C ARG A 97 17.14 -10.97 16.44
N LEU A 98 16.23 -10.24 17.09
CA LEU A 98 15.85 -8.88 16.69
C LEU A 98 17.05 -7.93 16.72
N ASN A 99 17.86 -7.97 17.77
CA ASN A 99 19.09 -7.17 17.88
C ASN A 99 20.11 -7.51 16.77
N ALA A 100 20.29 -8.80 16.47
CA ALA A 100 21.15 -9.23 15.37
C ALA A 100 20.65 -8.73 13.99
N PHE A 101 19.33 -8.81 13.76
CA PHE A 101 18.69 -8.27 12.57
C PHE A 101 18.88 -6.75 12.47
N MET A 102 18.67 -6.00 13.54
CA MET A 102 18.88 -4.55 13.57
C MET A 102 20.33 -4.20 13.27
N THR A 103 21.28 -4.92 13.85
CA THR A 103 22.72 -4.73 13.55
C THR A 103 23.01 -4.97 12.06
N LYS A 104 22.44 -6.02 11.45
CA LYS A 104 22.56 -6.30 10.00
C LYS A 104 21.94 -5.20 9.14
N LEU A 105 20.78 -4.69 9.53
CA LEU A 105 20.04 -3.67 8.77
C LEU A 105 20.60 -2.26 8.97
N LEU A 106 20.83 -1.85 10.22
CA LEU A 106 21.10 -0.47 10.64
C LEU A 106 22.55 -0.23 11.07
N GLY A 107 23.33 -1.28 11.31
CA GLY A 107 24.68 -1.19 11.88
C GLY A 107 24.71 -1.03 13.41
N ALA A 108 23.54 -1.08 14.07
CA ALA A 108 23.40 -0.95 15.53
C ALA A 108 22.12 -1.65 16.01
N ASP A 109 22.04 -1.96 17.28
CA ASP A 109 20.89 -2.53 17.95
C ASP A 109 20.33 -1.62 19.05
N PHE A 110 19.46 -2.14 19.92
CA PHE A 110 18.87 -1.37 21.03
C PHE A 110 19.84 -0.94 22.13
N SER A 111 21.09 -1.34 22.11
CA SER A 111 22.13 -0.78 22.97
C SER A 111 22.53 0.64 22.56
N ASN A 112 22.21 1.04 21.31
CA ASN A 112 22.38 2.40 20.84
C ASN A 112 21.25 3.28 21.37
N PRO A 113 21.55 4.37 22.12
CA PRO A 113 20.54 5.26 22.69
C PRO A 113 19.58 5.89 21.67
N PHE A 114 20.01 6.06 20.41
CA PHE A 114 19.16 6.61 19.35
C PHE A 114 18.10 5.60 18.85
N LEU A 115 18.31 4.30 19.04
CA LEU A 115 17.39 3.24 18.65
C LEU A 115 16.54 2.74 19.83
N GLU A 116 16.93 3.05 21.06
CA GLU A 116 16.21 2.64 22.26
C GLU A 116 14.72 3.03 22.25
N PRO A 117 14.29 4.24 21.79
CA PRO A 117 12.89 4.62 21.72
C PRO A 117 12.03 3.67 20.86
N MET A 118 12.62 2.97 19.90
CA MET A 118 11.89 1.97 19.10
C MET A 118 11.40 0.77 19.91
N LYS A 119 11.95 0.53 21.11
CA LYS A 119 11.45 -0.50 22.03
C LYS A 119 10.03 -0.23 22.52
N GLN A 120 9.57 1.00 22.44
CA GLN A 120 8.19 1.39 22.82
C GLN A 120 7.20 1.23 21.68
N MET A 121 7.66 0.89 20.47
CA MET A 121 6.75 0.62 19.33
C MET A 121 6.07 -0.74 19.49
N THR A 122 4.82 -0.83 19.00
CA THR A 122 4.19 -2.14 18.84
C THR A 122 4.97 -2.98 17.82
N PRO A 123 4.95 -4.33 17.92
CA PRO A 123 5.66 -5.18 16.95
C PRO A 123 5.19 -4.95 15.50
N ALA A 124 3.90 -4.64 15.28
CA ALA A 124 3.38 -4.31 13.95
C ALA A 124 3.95 -2.98 13.42
N ALA A 125 4.03 -1.95 14.26
CA ALA A 125 4.63 -0.67 13.88
C ALA A 125 6.12 -0.80 13.60
N LEU A 126 6.84 -1.57 14.41
CA LEU A 126 8.25 -1.85 14.21
C LEU A 126 8.52 -2.64 12.92
N ASN A 127 7.67 -3.63 12.63
CA ASN A 127 7.71 -4.37 11.37
C ASN A 127 7.57 -3.44 10.16
N THR A 128 6.57 -2.55 10.18
CA THR A 128 6.36 -1.54 9.13
C THR A 128 7.57 -0.62 9.00
N GLN A 129 8.11 -0.13 10.12
CA GLN A 129 9.30 0.73 10.13
C GLN A 129 10.51 0.05 9.50
N PHE A 130 10.74 -1.23 9.81
CA PHE A 130 11.85 -1.98 9.21
C PHE A 130 11.67 -2.18 7.70
N GLN A 131 10.45 -2.43 7.22
CA GLN A 131 10.20 -2.53 5.78
C GLN A 131 10.51 -1.22 5.05
N VAL A 132 10.14 -0.07 5.64
CA VAL A 132 10.50 1.26 5.12
C VAL A 132 12.02 1.42 5.06
N LEU A 133 12.74 1.09 6.15
CA LEU A 133 14.20 1.20 6.21
C LEU A 133 14.91 0.25 5.24
N MET A 134 14.38 -0.96 5.03
CA MET A 134 14.87 -1.90 4.02
C MET A 134 14.68 -1.32 2.61
N CYS A 135 13.53 -0.72 2.32
CA CYS A 135 13.27 -0.08 1.04
C CYS A 135 14.23 1.11 0.81
N MET A 136 14.40 1.99 1.80
CA MET A 136 15.35 3.11 1.72
C MET A 136 16.77 2.65 1.43
N LYS A 137 17.18 1.49 1.97
CA LYS A 137 18.50 0.91 1.71
C LYS A 137 18.62 0.34 0.28
N LEU A 138 17.52 -0.13 -0.29
CA LEU A 138 17.47 -0.69 -1.65
C LEU A 138 17.29 0.38 -2.72
N GLU A 139 16.48 1.38 -2.44
CA GLU A 139 16.18 2.51 -3.33
C GLU A 139 16.88 3.76 -2.83
N GLY A 140 18.05 4.10 -3.39
CA GLY A 140 18.83 5.28 -3.00
C GLY A 140 18.17 6.64 -3.26
N GLY A 141 16.92 6.68 -3.74
CA GLY A 141 16.18 7.91 -4.06
C GLY A 141 14.84 8.07 -3.34
N PHE A 142 14.46 7.12 -2.49
CA PHE A 142 13.20 7.23 -1.73
C PHE A 142 13.27 8.38 -0.71
N ASN A 143 12.30 9.30 -0.79
CA ASN A 143 12.13 10.38 0.17
C ASN A 143 10.86 10.12 1.01
N PRO A 144 10.97 9.79 2.31
CA PRO A 144 9.80 9.50 3.15
C PRO A 144 8.85 10.71 3.32
N ASN A 145 9.31 11.93 3.00
CA ASN A 145 8.49 13.13 3.05
C ASN A 145 7.71 13.39 1.74
N GLU A 146 7.98 12.61 0.69
CA GLU A 146 7.35 12.74 -0.63
C GLU A 146 6.75 11.40 -1.06
N GLN A 147 5.73 10.95 -0.33
CA GLN A 147 5.08 9.67 -0.61
C GLN A 147 4.29 9.74 -1.92
N PHE A 148 4.36 8.66 -2.70
CA PHE A 148 3.72 8.56 -4.01
C PHE A 148 2.19 8.73 -3.92
N ASP A 149 1.57 8.25 -2.86
CA ASP A 149 0.12 8.40 -2.63
C ASP A 149 -0.31 9.84 -2.37
N THR A 150 0.50 10.61 -1.64
CA THR A 150 0.22 12.03 -1.38
C THR A 150 0.49 12.92 -2.59
N TYR A 151 1.36 12.49 -3.50
CA TYR A 151 1.69 13.22 -4.73
C TYR A 151 0.43 13.62 -5.50
N PHE A 152 -0.50 12.70 -5.75
CA PHE A 152 -1.71 12.95 -6.54
C PHE A 152 -2.62 14.00 -5.90
N GLN A 153 -2.80 13.94 -4.59
CA GLN A 153 -3.61 14.93 -3.87
C GLN A 153 -2.93 16.29 -3.83
N ASN A 154 -1.60 16.34 -3.72
CA ASN A 154 -0.85 17.58 -3.76
C ASN A 154 -0.93 18.23 -5.15
N GLU A 155 -0.82 17.45 -6.23
CA GLU A 155 -0.99 17.97 -7.60
C GLU A 155 -2.43 18.45 -7.84
N ALA A 156 -3.44 17.75 -7.31
CA ALA A 156 -4.83 18.19 -7.37
C ALA A 156 -5.05 19.55 -6.66
N LYS A 157 -4.47 19.69 -5.46
CA LYS A 157 -4.55 20.96 -4.70
C LYS A 157 -3.89 22.12 -5.43
N LYS A 158 -2.74 21.92 -6.07
CA LYS A 158 -2.08 22.95 -6.91
C LYS A 158 -2.98 23.42 -8.04
N GLN A 159 -3.86 22.54 -8.53
CA GLN A 159 -4.83 22.83 -9.59
C GLN A 159 -6.22 23.24 -9.04
N ASN A 160 -6.36 23.52 -7.75
CA ASN A 160 -7.63 23.83 -7.06
C ASN A 160 -8.72 22.77 -7.24
N LYS A 161 -8.34 21.52 -7.42
CA LYS A 161 -9.26 20.38 -7.50
C LYS A 161 -9.61 19.85 -6.11
N ALA A 162 -10.80 19.29 -5.97
CA ALA A 162 -11.20 18.64 -4.74
C ALA A 162 -10.38 17.37 -4.49
N VAL A 163 -10.15 17.06 -3.21
CA VAL A 163 -9.51 15.82 -2.78
C VAL A 163 -10.40 15.07 -1.80
N GLY A 164 -10.34 13.74 -1.84
CA GLY A 164 -11.13 12.87 -0.98
C GLY A 164 -10.37 11.61 -0.58
N GLY A 165 -10.97 10.84 0.33
CA GLY A 165 -10.51 9.52 0.75
C GLY A 165 -11.61 8.48 0.59
N LEU A 166 -11.23 7.25 0.30
CA LEU A 166 -12.14 6.12 0.17
C LEU A 166 -12.46 5.48 1.54
N GLU A 167 -11.62 5.74 2.53
CA GLU A 167 -11.78 5.26 3.90
C GLU A 167 -11.26 6.27 4.93
N THR A 168 -11.51 6.01 6.21
CA THR A 168 -11.03 6.84 7.31
C THR A 168 -9.68 6.36 7.83
N LEU A 169 -8.90 7.26 8.43
CA LEU A 169 -7.64 6.91 9.09
C LEU A 169 -7.85 5.87 10.19
N ASP A 170 -8.87 6.03 11.04
CA ASP A 170 -9.17 5.10 12.14
C ASP A 170 -9.42 3.67 11.62
N TYR A 171 -10.15 3.55 10.51
CA TYR A 171 -10.38 2.25 9.89
C TYR A 171 -9.08 1.64 9.36
N GLN A 172 -8.27 2.41 8.65
CA GLN A 172 -6.99 1.93 8.12
C GLN A 172 -6.02 1.55 9.24
N MET A 173 -5.91 2.37 10.29
CA MET A 173 -5.07 2.06 11.46
C MET A 173 -5.51 0.79 12.16
N LYS A 174 -6.83 0.59 12.30
CA LYS A 174 -7.36 -0.65 12.85
C LYS A 174 -6.98 -1.87 12.01
N VAL A 175 -7.09 -1.78 10.68
CA VAL A 175 -6.71 -2.88 9.78
C VAL A 175 -5.22 -3.21 9.92
N LEU A 176 -4.35 -2.20 10.00
CA LEU A 176 -2.89 -2.38 9.97
C LEU A 176 -2.29 -2.78 11.32
N PHE A 177 -2.85 -2.29 12.45
CA PHE A 177 -2.16 -2.34 13.74
C PHE A 177 -2.96 -3.00 14.88
N SER A 178 -4.19 -3.51 14.64
CA SER A 178 -5.02 -4.08 15.71
C SER A 178 -4.97 -5.62 15.81
N ALA A 179 -4.07 -6.28 15.10
CA ALA A 179 -3.87 -7.71 15.27
C ALA A 179 -3.54 -8.05 16.75
N PRO A 180 -3.93 -9.21 17.28
CA PRO A 180 -3.54 -9.63 18.63
C PRO A 180 -2.02 -9.61 18.81
N MET A 181 -1.54 -9.19 20.00
CA MET A 181 -0.10 -9.03 20.27
C MET A 181 0.73 -10.28 19.91
N PRO A 182 0.31 -11.52 20.22
CA PRO A 182 1.07 -12.70 19.80
C PRO A 182 1.26 -12.77 18.28
N ARG A 183 0.23 -12.37 17.49
CA ARG A 183 0.32 -12.37 16.04
C ARG A 183 1.23 -11.27 15.51
N GLN A 184 1.22 -10.09 16.13
CA GLN A 184 2.14 -9.01 15.79
C GLN A 184 3.61 -9.43 16.03
N ILE A 185 3.87 -10.11 17.16
CA ILE A 185 5.21 -10.65 17.48
C ILE A 185 5.61 -11.70 16.44
N GLU A 186 4.71 -12.63 16.11
CA GLU A 186 4.97 -13.66 15.10
C GLU A 186 5.34 -13.03 13.74
N GLN A 187 4.58 -12.04 13.27
CA GLN A 187 4.86 -11.34 12.00
C GLN A 187 6.17 -10.54 12.04
N LEU A 188 6.50 -9.90 13.16
CA LEU A 188 7.79 -9.24 13.33
C LEU A 188 8.94 -10.26 13.25
N MET A 189 8.81 -11.40 13.96
CA MET A 189 9.84 -12.44 13.93
C MET A 189 9.93 -13.11 12.56
N CYS A 190 8.85 -13.21 11.80
CA CYS A 190 8.90 -13.65 10.41
C CYS A 190 9.78 -12.74 9.53
N LEU A 191 9.68 -11.42 9.69
CA LEU A 191 10.60 -10.49 9.00
C LEU A 191 12.04 -10.69 9.43
N VAL A 192 12.28 -10.80 10.75
CA VAL A 192 13.61 -10.95 11.36
C VAL A 192 14.29 -12.23 10.88
N ASP A 193 13.57 -13.35 10.94
CA ASP A 193 14.11 -14.68 10.66
C ASP A 193 14.27 -14.96 9.16
N ASN A 194 13.53 -14.25 8.31
CA ASN A 194 13.56 -14.44 6.85
C ASN A 194 14.10 -13.20 6.11
N TYR A 195 15.05 -12.46 6.72
CA TYR A 195 15.56 -11.20 6.18
C TYR A 195 15.95 -11.26 4.70
N ASP A 196 16.67 -12.29 4.28
CA ASP A 196 17.17 -12.38 2.89
C ASP A 196 16.00 -12.63 1.91
N TYR A 197 15.05 -13.49 2.28
CA TYR A 197 13.82 -13.70 1.51
C TYR A 197 12.98 -12.40 1.41
N GLN A 198 12.77 -11.72 2.53
CA GLN A 198 12.02 -10.46 2.58
C GLN A 198 12.70 -9.36 1.75
N THR A 199 14.04 -9.32 1.78
CA THR A 199 14.82 -8.40 0.96
C THR A 199 14.63 -8.68 -0.54
N GLU A 200 14.65 -9.95 -0.93
CA GLU A 200 14.44 -10.34 -2.33
C GLU A 200 12.99 -10.09 -2.78
N LEU A 201 12.01 -10.39 -1.92
CA LEU A 201 10.60 -10.09 -2.18
C LEU A 201 10.39 -8.58 -2.42
N LEU A 202 11.00 -7.74 -1.58
CA LEU A 202 10.96 -6.29 -1.70
C LEU A 202 11.58 -5.80 -3.02
N LYS A 203 12.76 -6.33 -3.41
CA LYS A 203 13.39 -6.03 -4.70
C LYS A 203 12.50 -6.40 -5.89
N ARG A 204 11.86 -7.56 -5.83
CA ARG A 204 10.94 -8.02 -6.88
C ARG A 204 9.72 -7.11 -6.96
N THR A 205 9.17 -6.69 -5.82
CA THR A 205 8.04 -5.75 -5.74
C THR A 205 8.40 -4.41 -6.35
N ILE A 206 9.54 -3.82 -5.97
CA ILE A 206 10.05 -2.58 -6.52
C ILE A 206 10.21 -2.69 -8.05
N LYS A 207 10.88 -3.75 -8.52
CA LYS A 207 11.08 -4.00 -9.96
C LYS A 207 9.75 -4.14 -10.72
N ALA A 208 8.80 -4.91 -10.18
CA ALA A 208 7.49 -5.12 -10.79
C ALA A 208 6.70 -3.81 -10.88
N PHE A 209 6.74 -2.99 -9.82
CA PHE A 209 6.07 -1.69 -9.79
C PHE A 209 6.63 -0.72 -10.85
N TYR A 210 7.93 -0.53 -10.90
CA TYR A 210 8.55 0.37 -11.89
C TYR A 210 8.46 -0.15 -13.34
N ALA A 211 8.31 -1.46 -13.51
CA ALA A 211 7.99 -2.06 -14.81
C ALA A 211 6.50 -1.93 -15.19
N GLU A 212 5.67 -1.44 -14.27
CA GLU A 212 4.20 -1.42 -14.36
C GLU A 212 3.61 -2.83 -14.56
N ASP A 213 4.26 -3.88 -14.06
CA ASP A 213 3.88 -5.28 -14.26
C ASP A 213 2.89 -5.75 -13.18
N MET A 214 1.59 -5.52 -13.44
CA MET A 214 0.52 -5.92 -12.52
C MET A 214 0.42 -7.44 -12.31
N ASN A 215 0.82 -8.24 -13.31
CA ASN A 215 0.81 -9.69 -13.15
C ASN A 215 1.88 -10.13 -12.16
N ALA A 216 3.09 -9.56 -12.28
CA ALA A 216 4.15 -9.81 -11.31
C ALA A 216 3.76 -9.31 -9.91
N ILE A 217 3.14 -8.13 -9.78
CA ILE A 217 2.62 -7.60 -8.49
C ILE A 217 1.62 -8.58 -7.88
N GLN A 218 0.66 -9.09 -8.66
CA GLN A 218 -0.32 -10.07 -8.20
C GLN A 218 0.35 -11.36 -7.74
N GLN A 219 1.27 -11.92 -8.55
CA GLN A 219 1.99 -13.14 -8.21
C GLN A 219 2.80 -13.00 -6.92
N ILE A 220 3.48 -11.87 -6.73
CA ILE A 220 4.24 -11.57 -5.51
C ILE A 220 3.29 -11.50 -4.30
N TYR A 221 2.14 -10.83 -4.43
CA TYR A 221 1.16 -10.73 -3.36
C TYR A 221 0.55 -12.09 -3.00
N GLU A 222 0.32 -12.95 -3.97
CA GLU A 222 -0.26 -14.29 -3.79
C GLU A 222 0.77 -15.34 -3.36
N GLU A 223 2.07 -15.03 -3.37
CA GLU A 223 3.13 -15.95 -2.98
C GLU A 223 2.99 -16.34 -1.51
N LYS A 224 3.10 -17.64 -1.22
CA LYS A 224 2.96 -18.18 0.14
C LYS A 224 4.19 -19.00 0.51
N LEU A 225 4.62 -18.85 1.77
CA LEU A 225 5.67 -19.65 2.38
C LEU A 225 5.14 -21.00 2.94
N HIS A 226 3.80 -21.13 3.01
CA HIS A 226 3.08 -22.26 3.59
C HIS A 226 3.43 -22.50 5.07
N ASN A 227 3.60 -21.43 5.83
CA ASN A 227 3.87 -21.43 7.26
C ASN A 227 3.15 -20.24 7.95
N THR A 228 3.41 -20.03 9.22
CA THR A 228 2.75 -18.99 10.04
C THR A 228 3.11 -17.56 9.64
N CYS A 229 4.10 -17.38 8.76
CA CYS A 229 4.44 -16.05 8.22
C CYS A 229 3.42 -15.57 7.17
N ASP A 230 2.67 -16.47 6.56
CA ASP A 230 1.64 -16.09 5.61
C ASP A 230 0.48 -15.37 6.32
N MET A 231 -0.12 -14.41 5.62
CA MET A 231 -1.38 -13.84 6.07
C MET A 231 -2.46 -14.92 6.13
N THR A 232 -3.22 -14.93 7.21
CA THR A 232 -4.43 -15.73 7.29
C THR A 232 -5.48 -15.22 6.31
N PRO A 233 -6.46 -16.04 5.90
CA PRO A 233 -7.57 -15.58 5.05
C PRO A 233 -8.35 -14.38 5.65
N ALA A 234 -8.42 -14.28 6.98
CA ALA A 234 -9.07 -13.17 7.67
C ALA A 234 -8.26 -11.86 7.54
N GLU A 235 -6.94 -11.92 7.71
CA GLU A 235 -6.02 -10.79 7.53
C GLU A 235 -6.03 -10.31 6.08
N GLU A 236 -5.97 -11.24 5.12
CA GLU A 236 -6.01 -10.93 3.70
C GLU A 236 -7.35 -10.29 3.30
N ASN A 237 -8.48 -10.81 3.83
CA ASN A 237 -9.78 -10.20 3.63
C ASN A 237 -9.85 -8.78 4.20
N ALA A 238 -9.33 -8.56 5.41
CA ALA A 238 -9.34 -7.25 6.04
C ALA A 238 -8.46 -6.25 5.28
N LEU A 239 -7.25 -6.67 4.91
CA LEU A 239 -6.26 -5.79 4.28
C LEU A 239 -6.64 -5.38 2.86
N ILE A 240 -7.18 -6.30 2.04
CA ILE A 240 -7.43 -6.06 0.61
C ILE A 240 -8.91 -6.17 0.27
N TYR A 241 -9.52 -7.33 0.44
CA TYR A 241 -10.78 -7.62 -0.26
C TYR A 241 -12.00 -6.91 0.34
N THR A 242 -12.07 -6.74 1.65
CA THR A 242 -13.15 -5.97 2.29
C THR A 242 -13.03 -4.49 1.92
N ARG A 243 -11.82 -3.96 1.87
CA ARG A 243 -11.56 -2.58 1.44
C ARG A 243 -11.96 -2.39 -0.02
N ASN A 244 -11.55 -3.28 -0.92
CA ASN A 244 -11.94 -3.27 -2.33
C ASN A 244 -13.47 -3.26 -2.50
N ALA A 245 -14.19 -4.12 -1.77
CA ALA A 245 -15.64 -4.19 -1.82
C ALA A 245 -16.31 -2.89 -1.33
N ASN A 246 -15.79 -2.27 -0.28
CA ASN A 246 -16.28 -1.00 0.23
C ASN A 246 -16.02 0.14 -0.76
N TRP A 247 -14.83 0.21 -1.34
CA TRP A 247 -14.47 1.20 -2.34
C TRP A 247 -15.30 1.05 -3.63
N ALA A 248 -15.48 -0.20 -4.11
CA ALA A 248 -16.33 -0.46 -5.27
C ALA A 248 -17.80 -0.05 -5.08
N LYS A 249 -18.31 -0.06 -3.83
CA LYS A 249 -19.64 0.47 -3.51
C LYS A 249 -19.69 2.00 -3.47
N ALA A 250 -18.61 2.66 -3.05
CA ALA A 250 -18.56 4.11 -2.94
C ALA A 250 -18.27 4.81 -4.29
N LEU A 251 -17.42 4.21 -5.11
CA LEU A 251 -16.92 4.80 -6.35
C LEU A 251 -18.01 5.19 -7.37
N PRO A 252 -19.10 4.42 -7.58
CA PRO A 252 -20.19 4.86 -8.46
C PRO A 252 -20.74 6.25 -8.14
N ASN A 253 -21.03 6.50 -6.87
CA ASN A 253 -21.52 7.81 -6.45
C ASN A 253 -20.46 8.91 -6.59
N ILE A 254 -19.19 8.62 -6.29
CA ILE A 254 -18.08 9.56 -6.41
C ILE A 254 -17.87 9.95 -7.87
N MET A 255 -17.76 8.96 -8.77
CA MET A 255 -17.47 9.17 -10.19
C MET A 255 -18.64 9.78 -10.97
N SER A 256 -19.89 9.54 -10.56
CA SER A 256 -21.07 10.13 -11.21
C SER A 256 -21.19 11.64 -10.95
N GLN A 257 -20.68 12.12 -9.82
CA GLN A 257 -20.70 13.54 -9.47
C GLN A 257 -19.63 14.33 -10.22
N ARG A 258 -18.42 13.79 -10.33
CA ARG A 258 -17.27 14.43 -10.98
C ARG A 258 -16.32 13.38 -11.54
N SER A 259 -15.67 13.68 -12.66
CA SER A 259 -14.57 12.85 -13.15
C SER A 259 -13.45 12.78 -12.10
N THR A 260 -13.02 11.56 -11.78
CA THR A 260 -12.17 11.28 -10.61
C THR A 260 -10.92 10.50 -11.01
N LEU A 261 -9.76 10.93 -10.53
CA LEU A 261 -8.57 10.07 -10.45
C LEU A 261 -8.55 9.43 -9.06
N VAL A 262 -8.56 8.10 -9.02
CA VAL A 262 -8.48 7.30 -7.79
C VAL A 262 -7.08 6.69 -7.71
N ALA A 263 -6.31 7.04 -6.68
CA ALA A 263 -4.97 6.54 -6.43
C ALA A 263 -5.00 5.60 -5.20
N VAL A 264 -4.77 4.30 -5.43
CA VAL A 264 -4.79 3.26 -4.40
C VAL A 264 -3.65 2.27 -4.61
N GLY A 265 -3.23 1.58 -3.57
CA GLY A 265 -2.15 0.60 -3.65
C GLY A 265 -2.35 -0.41 -4.79
N ALA A 266 -1.31 -0.65 -5.58
CA ALA A 266 -1.36 -1.48 -6.78
C ALA A 266 -1.87 -2.90 -6.50
N ALA A 267 -1.60 -3.45 -5.30
CA ALA A 267 -2.08 -4.75 -4.88
C ALA A 267 -3.63 -4.85 -4.77
N HIS A 268 -4.33 -3.71 -4.69
CA HIS A 268 -5.79 -3.67 -4.70
C HIS A 268 -6.42 -3.86 -6.07
N LEU A 269 -5.65 -3.73 -7.15
CA LEU A 269 -6.20 -3.67 -8.50
C LEU A 269 -6.50 -5.04 -9.14
N PRO A 270 -5.56 -6.04 -9.09
CA PRO A 270 -5.67 -7.26 -9.88
C PRO A 270 -6.56 -8.33 -9.23
N GLY A 271 -6.88 -9.35 -10.02
CA GLY A 271 -7.58 -10.56 -9.56
C GLY A 271 -9.10 -10.43 -9.55
N PRO A 272 -9.81 -11.54 -9.29
CA PRO A 272 -11.28 -11.59 -9.34
C PRO A 272 -11.97 -10.77 -8.26
N ARG A 273 -11.29 -10.49 -7.15
CA ARG A 273 -11.74 -9.60 -6.06
C ARG A 273 -10.99 -8.27 -6.05
N GLY A 274 -10.23 -7.99 -7.11
CA GLY A 274 -9.53 -6.73 -7.33
C GLY A 274 -10.49 -5.62 -7.74
N LEU A 275 -10.11 -4.38 -7.45
CA LEU A 275 -10.95 -3.21 -7.69
C LEU A 275 -11.34 -3.06 -9.16
N LEU A 276 -10.42 -3.39 -10.10
CA LEU A 276 -10.71 -3.32 -11.53
C LEU A 276 -11.83 -4.30 -11.96
N GLN A 277 -11.82 -5.53 -11.43
CA GLN A 277 -12.86 -6.51 -11.72
C GLN A 277 -14.20 -6.11 -11.09
N LEU A 278 -14.17 -5.66 -9.83
CA LEU A 278 -15.39 -5.20 -9.14
C LEU A 278 -16.08 -4.03 -9.87
N LEU A 279 -15.29 -3.12 -10.46
CA LEU A 279 -15.86 -2.05 -11.29
C LEU A 279 -16.44 -2.57 -12.62
N LYS A 280 -15.82 -3.57 -13.25
CA LYS A 280 -16.38 -4.24 -14.44
C LYS A 280 -17.71 -4.93 -14.10
N ASP A 281 -17.76 -5.63 -12.98
CA ASP A 281 -18.97 -6.30 -12.48
C ASP A 281 -20.09 -5.30 -12.15
N ALA A 282 -19.72 -4.08 -11.76
CA ALA A 282 -20.66 -2.97 -11.57
C ALA A 282 -21.09 -2.30 -12.89
N GLY A 283 -20.70 -2.81 -14.06
CA GLY A 283 -21.14 -2.34 -15.37
C GLY A 283 -20.26 -1.27 -16.01
N TYR A 284 -19.09 -0.97 -15.44
CA TYR A 284 -18.14 -0.03 -16.05
C TYR A 284 -17.27 -0.72 -17.10
N THR A 285 -16.86 0.04 -18.10
CA THR A 285 -15.78 -0.35 -19.01
C THR A 285 -14.46 0.12 -18.42
N VAL A 286 -13.59 -0.83 -18.07
CA VAL A 286 -12.29 -0.56 -17.45
C VAL A 286 -11.18 -1.02 -18.40
N THR A 287 -10.42 -0.08 -18.94
CA THR A 287 -9.39 -0.32 -19.94
C THR A 287 -8.03 0.22 -19.50
N PRO A 288 -6.92 -0.51 -19.73
CA PRO A 288 -5.58 0.02 -19.42
C PRO A 288 -5.24 1.19 -20.36
N ILE A 289 -4.44 2.12 -19.84
CA ILE A 289 -3.80 3.15 -20.68
C ILE A 289 -2.43 2.61 -21.06
N SER A 290 -2.36 2.01 -22.25
CA SER A 290 -1.16 1.32 -22.74
C SER A 290 -0.04 2.29 -23.17
N LYS A 291 1.19 1.82 -23.04
CA LYS A 291 2.43 2.46 -23.52
C LYS A 291 2.42 2.68 -25.02
#